data_8bde6963c26d3eb0580a73f2b2115379
#
_entry.id   8bde6963c26d3eb0580a73f2b2115379
#
_cell.length_a   1.000
_cell.length_b   1.000
_cell.length_c   1.000
_cell.angle_alpha   90.00
_cell.angle_beta   90.00
_cell.angle_gamma   90.00
#
_symmetry.space_group_name_H-M   'P 1'
#
loop_
_entity.id
_entity.type
_entity.pdbx_description
1 polymer ?
#
loop_
_entity_poly.entity_id
_entity_poly.type
_entity_poly.pdbx_seq_one_letter_code
_entity_poly.pdbx_strand_id
1 'polypeptide(L)'
;MTHFFPTADQPQGWKLEDLLTEVQNDIVRRSEKIVDDMRPQARGVLHNNIEILALLTECIHKAEASTKILESLGRSESDHGGAPRIGRM
;
A
#
# COMPACT_ATOMS: atom_id res chain seq x y z
N MET A 1 -0.72 0.24 14.05
CA MET A 1 -0.09 -0.88 13.33
C MET A 1 -0.93 -1.30 12.16
N THR A 2 -0.29 -1.58 11.05
CA THR A 2 -1.00 -2.00 9.85
C THR A 2 -1.31 -3.49 9.90
N HIS A 3 -2.52 -3.85 9.52
CA HIS A 3 -2.95 -5.24 9.48
C HIS A 3 -2.91 -5.71 8.03
N PHE A 4 -2.09 -6.70 7.75
CA PHE A 4 -1.93 -7.22 6.40
C PHE A 4 -2.81 -8.43 6.10
N PHE A 5 -3.41 -9.03 7.12
CA PHE A 5 -4.20 -10.23 6.97
C PHE A 5 -5.66 -9.96 7.29
N PRO A 6 -6.56 -10.85 6.89
CA PRO A 6 -7.98 -10.66 7.20
C PRO A 6 -8.20 -10.49 8.70
N THR A 7 -9.07 -9.55 9.03
CA THR A 7 -9.45 -9.26 10.41
C THR A 7 -10.96 -9.12 10.47
N ALA A 8 -11.48 -8.85 11.66
CA ALA A 8 -12.92 -8.58 11.80
C ALA A 8 -13.35 -7.39 10.93
N ASP A 9 -12.48 -6.40 10.77
CA ASP A 9 -12.77 -5.22 9.96
C ASP A 9 -12.56 -5.46 8.47
N GLN A 10 -11.67 -6.41 8.12
CA GLN A 10 -11.32 -6.70 6.75
C GLN A 10 -11.31 -8.20 6.54
N PRO A 11 -12.47 -8.86 6.67
CA PRO A 11 -12.51 -10.32 6.63
C PRO A 11 -12.08 -10.92 5.29
N GLN A 12 -12.14 -10.14 4.23
CA GLN A 12 -11.72 -10.62 2.92
C GLN A 12 -10.30 -10.21 2.56
N GLY A 13 -9.58 -9.64 3.53
CA GLY A 13 -8.25 -9.14 3.30
C GLY A 13 -8.26 -7.77 2.63
N TRP A 14 -7.08 -7.25 2.37
CA TRP A 14 -6.91 -5.93 1.78
C TRP A 14 -6.61 -6.04 0.30
N LYS A 15 -7.09 -5.09 -0.48
CA LYS A 15 -6.60 -4.93 -1.84
C LYS A 15 -5.14 -4.49 -1.78
N LEU A 16 -4.35 -4.92 -2.73
CA LEU A 16 -2.94 -4.59 -2.74
C LEU A 16 -2.71 -3.07 -2.73
N GLU A 17 -3.44 -2.34 -3.56
CA GLU A 17 -3.28 -0.87 -3.59
C GLU A 17 -3.63 -0.22 -2.27
N ASP A 18 -4.59 -0.78 -1.53
CA ASP A 18 -4.97 -0.24 -0.22
C ASP A 18 -3.90 -0.50 0.82
N LEU A 19 -3.30 -1.70 0.78
CA LEU A 19 -2.17 -2.01 1.66
C LEU A 19 -0.99 -1.11 1.40
N LEU A 20 -0.66 -0.92 0.15
CA LEU A 20 0.46 -0.06 -0.23
C LEU A 20 0.23 1.38 0.21
N THR A 21 -1.01 1.85 0.08
CA THR A 21 -1.39 3.18 0.54
C THR A 21 -1.23 3.31 2.05
N GLU A 22 -1.63 2.26 2.78
CA GLU A 22 -1.49 2.26 4.24
C GLU A 22 -0.03 2.28 4.68
N VAL A 23 0.81 1.51 3.99
CA VAL A 23 2.25 1.55 4.23
C VAL A 23 2.80 2.93 3.95
N GLN A 24 2.37 3.55 2.86
CA GLN A 24 2.82 4.90 2.50
C GLN A 24 2.45 5.90 3.59
N ASN A 25 1.23 5.82 4.10
CA ASN A 25 0.77 6.69 5.18
C ASN A 25 1.60 6.50 6.44
N ASP A 26 1.97 5.26 6.74
CA ASP A 26 2.79 4.97 7.90
C ASP A 26 4.19 5.58 7.76
N ILE A 27 4.77 5.51 6.58
CA ILE A 27 6.07 6.10 6.31
C ILE A 27 6.00 7.63 6.45
N VAL A 28 4.93 8.25 5.98
CA VAL A 28 4.73 9.69 6.15
C VAL A 28 4.71 10.06 7.64
N ARG A 29 3.93 9.32 8.42
CA ARG A 29 3.84 9.58 9.87
C ARG A 29 5.21 9.45 10.55
N ARG A 30 5.98 8.44 10.18
CA ARG A 30 7.32 8.26 10.74
C ARG A 30 8.26 9.38 10.33
N SER A 31 8.13 9.84 9.09
CA SER A 31 8.96 10.93 8.58
C SER A 31 8.66 12.24 9.28
N GLU A 32 7.40 12.48 9.60
CA GLU A 32 7.00 13.69 10.31
C GLU A 32 7.67 13.80 11.69
N LYS A 33 7.96 12.67 12.31
CA LYS A 33 8.62 12.67 13.62
C LYS A 33 10.07 13.11 13.57
N ILE A 34 10.69 13.04 12.42
CA ILE A 34 12.11 13.37 12.27
C ILE A 34 12.36 14.53 11.32
N VAL A 35 11.30 15.18 10.83
CA VAL A 35 11.44 16.21 9.81
C VAL A 35 12.26 17.42 10.31
N ASP A 36 12.19 17.70 11.61
CA ASP A 36 12.92 18.81 12.21
C ASP A 36 14.27 18.41 12.79
N ASP A 37 14.62 17.15 12.72
CA ASP A 37 15.88 16.65 13.24
C ASP A 37 16.98 16.89 12.22
N MET A 38 17.92 17.72 12.58
CA MET A 38 18.98 18.15 11.66
C MET A 38 20.20 17.25 11.68
N ARG A 39 20.21 16.20 12.49
CA ARG A 39 21.35 15.28 12.51
C ARG A 39 21.47 14.57 11.16
N PRO A 40 22.71 14.32 10.68
CA PRO A 40 22.90 13.68 9.38
C PRO A 40 22.17 12.33 9.27
N GLN A 41 22.13 11.55 10.35
CA GLN A 41 21.45 10.27 10.33
C GLN A 41 19.96 10.41 10.09
N ALA A 42 19.32 11.37 10.74
CA ALA A 42 17.88 11.60 10.56
C ALA A 42 17.60 12.12 9.15
N ARG A 43 18.46 12.99 8.65
CA ARG A 43 18.33 13.49 7.29
C ARG A 43 18.47 12.39 6.25
N GLY A 44 19.39 11.45 6.49
CA GLY A 44 19.56 10.30 5.62
C GLY A 44 18.33 9.40 5.58
N VAL A 45 17.73 9.15 6.75
CA VAL A 45 16.51 8.36 6.83
C VAL A 45 15.37 9.06 6.12
N LEU A 46 15.23 10.36 6.33
CA LEU A 46 14.18 11.13 5.68
C LEU A 46 14.33 11.07 4.16
N HIS A 47 15.55 11.22 3.66
CA HIS A 47 15.82 11.12 2.23
C HIS A 47 15.41 9.76 1.67
N ASN A 48 15.79 8.69 2.37
CA ASN A 48 15.42 7.34 1.95
C ASN A 48 13.90 7.15 1.97
N ASN A 49 13.23 7.70 2.97
CA ASN A 49 11.78 7.58 3.06
C ASN A 49 11.09 8.29 1.89
N ILE A 50 11.62 9.43 1.47
CA ILE A 50 11.08 10.14 0.31
C ILE A 50 11.20 9.28 -0.95
N GLU A 51 12.35 8.63 -1.13
CA GLU A 51 12.55 7.76 -2.27
C GLU A 51 11.63 6.53 -2.21
N ILE A 52 11.45 5.96 -1.03
CA ILE A 52 10.54 4.83 -0.84
C ILE A 52 9.11 5.25 -1.18
N LEU A 53 8.69 6.42 -0.75
CA LEU A 53 7.35 6.90 -1.05
C LEU A 53 7.12 7.02 -2.55
N ALA A 54 8.11 7.50 -3.28
CA ALA A 54 8.01 7.60 -4.74
C ALA A 54 7.86 6.22 -5.38
N LEU A 55 8.63 5.25 -4.91
CA LEU A 55 8.53 3.88 -5.42
C LEU A 55 7.19 3.25 -5.09
N LEU A 56 6.69 3.51 -3.89
CA LEU A 56 5.37 2.99 -3.49
C LEU A 56 4.26 3.59 -4.35
N THR A 57 4.38 4.86 -4.70
CA THR A 57 3.40 5.50 -5.59
C THR A 57 3.34 4.78 -6.94
N GLU A 58 4.50 4.42 -7.49
CA GLU A 58 4.53 3.65 -8.73
C GLU A 58 3.90 2.28 -8.55
N CYS A 59 4.17 1.62 -7.43
CA CYS A 59 3.57 0.33 -7.13
C CYS A 59 2.05 0.42 -7.01
N ILE A 60 1.56 1.47 -6.37
CA ILE A 60 0.12 1.67 -6.22
C ILE A 60 -0.53 1.82 -7.59
N HIS A 61 0.07 2.59 -8.49
CA HIS A 61 -0.48 2.77 -9.83
C HIS A 61 -0.54 1.44 -10.60
N LYS A 62 0.48 0.61 -10.46
CA LYS A 62 0.48 -0.70 -11.10
C LYS A 62 -0.57 -1.63 -10.50
N ALA A 63 -0.73 -1.59 -9.19
CA ALA A 63 -1.76 -2.40 -8.51
C ALA A 63 -3.15 -1.98 -8.94
N GLU A 64 -3.39 -0.67 -9.05
CA GLU A 64 -4.67 -0.15 -9.53
C GLU A 64 -4.94 -0.57 -10.97
N ALA A 65 -3.92 -0.55 -11.80
CA ALA A 65 -4.05 -0.99 -13.19
C ALA A 65 -4.41 -2.47 -13.26
N SER A 66 -3.78 -3.29 -12.41
CA SER A 66 -4.10 -4.71 -12.34
C SER A 66 -5.52 -4.95 -11.87
N THR A 67 -5.98 -4.16 -10.90
CA THR A 67 -7.36 -4.24 -10.42
C THR A 67 -8.34 -4.00 -11.57
N LYS A 68 -8.09 -2.99 -12.38
CA LYS A 68 -8.96 -2.68 -13.52
C LYS A 68 -9.00 -3.83 -14.52
N ILE A 69 -7.85 -4.44 -14.79
CA ILE A 69 -7.80 -5.58 -15.70
C ILE A 69 -8.61 -6.73 -15.16
N LEU A 70 -8.43 -7.04 -13.87
CA LEU A 70 -9.14 -8.14 -13.24
C LEU A 70 -10.63 -7.89 -13.14
N GLU A 71 -11.04 -6.67 -12.89
CA GLU A 71 -12.45 -6.32 -12.89
C GLU A 71 -13.09 -6.52 -14.26
N SER A 72 -12.34 -6.19 -15.30
CA SER A 72 -12.79 -6.41 -16.66
C SER A 72 -13.02 -7.90 -16.95
N LEU A 73 -12.10 -8.74 -16.47
CA LEU A 73 -12.25 -10.20 -16.61
C LEU A 73 -13.34 -10.74 -15.72
N GLY A 74 -13.43 -10.23 -14.50
CA GLY A 74 -14.37 -10.72 -13.51
C GLY A 74 -15.82 -10.50 -13.86
N ARG A 75 -16.12 -9.59 -14.75
CA ARG A 75 -17.50 -9.37 -15.18
C ARG A 75 -18.08 -10.56 -15.92
N SER A 76 -17.24 -11.32 -16.60
CA SER A 76 -17.69 -12.52 -17.28
C SER A 76 -17.59 -13.74 -16.39
N GLU A 77 -16.93 -13.63 -15.25
CA GLU A 77 -16.77 -14.71 -14.30
C GLU A 77 -17.10 -14.17 -12.92
N SER A 78 -18.37 -13.98 -12.69
CA SER A 78 -18.85 -13.26 -11.52
C SER A 78 -18.32 -13.78 -10.18
N ASP A 79 -18.01 -15.08 -10.11
CA ASP A 79 -17.54 -15.65 -8.86
C ASP A 79 -16.16 -15.19 -8.48
N HIS A 80 -15.41 -14.68 -9.44
CA HIS A 80 -14.02 -14.33 -9.24
C HIS A 80 -13.77 -12.86 -9.34
N GLY A 81 -14.82 -12.07 -9.47
CA GLY A 81 -14.65 -10.66 -9.63
C GLY A 81 -13.90 -10.03 -8.49
N GLY A 82 -13.21 -8.96 -8.80
CA GLY A 82 -12.54 -8.17 -7.80
C GLY A 82 -11.05 -8.14 -7.95
N ALA A 83 -10.46 -7.34 -7.08
CA ALA A 83 -9.04 -7.05 -7.09
C ALA A 83 -8.24 -8.13 -6.39
N PRO A 84 -6.94 -8.20 -6.69
CA PRO A 84 -6.04 -9.05 -5.90
C PRO A 84 -6.10 -8.64 -4.44
N ARG A 85 -6.00 -9.61 -3.55
CA ARG A 85 -6.06 -9.34 -2.12
C ARG A 85 -4.89 -10.02 -1.42
N ILE A 86 -4.37 -9.33 -0.42
CA ILE A 86 -3.28 -9.81 0.42
C ILE A 86 -3.89 -10.40 1.69
N GLY A 87 -3.36 -11.53 2.12
CA GLY A 87 -3.83 -12.16 3.35
C GLY A 87 -5.09 -12.99 3.16
N ARG A 88 -5.49 -13.22 1.93
CA ARG A 88 -6.61 -14.06 1.59
C ARG A 88 -6.12 -15.38 1.03
N MET A 89 -6.63 -16.45 1.56
CA MET A 89 -6.25 -17.79 1.14
C MET A 89 -7.15 -18.31 0.03
#